data_ef602b6f2eab9a09a4b45a10b53ed9b7
#
_entry.id   ef602b6f2eab9a09a4b45a10b53ed9b7
#
_cell.length_a   1.000
_cell.length_b   1.000
_cell.length_c   1.000
_cell.angle_alpha   90.00
_cell.angle_beta   90.00
_cell.angle_gamma   90.00
#
_symmetry.space_group_name_H-M   'P 1'
#
loop_
_entity.id
_entity.type
_entity.pdbx_description
1 polymer ?
#
loop_
_entity_poly.entity_id
_entity_poly.type
_entity_poly.pdbx_seq_one_letter_code
_entity_poly.pdbx_strand_id
1 'polypeptide(L)'
;MMIQSKIDTSLSLQEVYIAKNDILPRSCIAEKDLLYVRYPQAFIDHNVVIKKKDIIGKYTDIQGKIPAGSLFYRSMLIDAEDIPDIASSLLKEHQAIFQCEVDAAMLMKCVRNMRVNVLYTKEGETNLLIEHARILTIEDIAGKDISSEDSTGIPHTVVLAVDQDDVLYLNSLKDGVFEIVMTSDAYDTDLEAIVKK
;
A
#
# COMPACT_ATOMS: atom_id res chain seq x y z
N MET A 1 -30.59 44.67 -3.87
CA MET A 1 -29.76 44.33 -2.72
C MET A 1 -29.45 42.83 -2.60
N MET A 2 -30.39 41.91 -2.84
CA MET A 2 -30.12 40.43 -2.74
C MET A 2 -29.18 39.83 -3.83
N ILE A 3 -29.19 40.39 -5.02
CA ILE A 3 -28.37 39.87 -6.15
C ILE A 3 -26.89 40.22 -5.94
N GLN A 4 -26.58 41.43 -5.47
CA GLN A 4 -25.22 41.88 -5.21
C GLN A 4 -24.55 41.05 -4.12
N SER A 5 -25.25 40.72 -3.03
CA SER A 5 -24.72 39.92 -1.95
C SER A 5 -24.39 38.45 -2.38
N LYS A 6 -25.19 37.88 -3.29
CA LYS A 6 -24.92 36.55 -3.84
C LYS A 6 -23.71 36.54 -4.79
N ILE A 7 -23.51 37.62 -5.56
CA ILE A 7 -22.35 37.79 -6.43
C ILE A 7 -21.09 37.98 -5.59
N ASP A 8 -21.14 38.80 -4.54
CA ASP A 8 -20.01 39.03 -3.65
C ASP A 8 -19.58 37.75 -2.91
N THR A 9 -20.54 36.91 -2.49
CA THR A 9 -20.24 35.61 -1.86
C THR A 9 -19.65 34.62 -2.85
N SER A 10 -20.09 34.62 -4.11
CA SER A 10 -19.54 33.72 -5.14
C SER A 10 -18.16 34.16 -5.65
N LEU A 11 -17.77 35.40 -5.46
CA LEU A 11 -16.47 35.95 -5.83
C LEU A 11 -15.49 35.96 -4.64
N SER A 12 -15.93 35.64 -3.41
CA SER A 12 -15.01 35.53 -2.29
C SER A 12 -14.05 34.36 -2.52
N LEU A 13 -12.74 34.64 -2.46
CA LEU A 13 -11.69 33.64 -2.60
C LEU A 13 -11.19 33.22 -1.23
N GLN A 14 -11.08 31.95 -1.02
CA GLN A 14 -10.47 31.36 0.16
C GLN A 14 -9.13 30.72 -0.18
N GLU A 15 -8.21 30.83 0.73
CA GLU A 15 -6.89 30.18 0.65
C GLU A 15 -7.03 28.71 1.00
N VAL A 16 -6.59 27.84 0.09
CA VAL A 16 -6.65 26.40 0.25
C VAL A 16 -5.38 25.74 -0.31
N TYR A 17 -5.19 24.48 0.04
CA TYR A 17 -4.14 23.64 -0.54
C TYR A 17 -4.77 22.63 -1.50
N ILE A 18 -4.09 22.40 -2.62
CA ILE A 18 -4.43 21.36 -3.60
C ILE A 18 -3.22 20.47 -3.81
N ALA A 19 -3.44 19.27 -4.32
CA ALA A 19 -2.36 18.37 -4.69
C ALA A 19 -1.54 18.98 -5.84
N LYS A 20 -0.24 19.15 -5.65
CA LYS A 20 0.68 19.70 -6.64
C LYS A 20 0.91 18.73 -7.80
N ASN A 21 1.04 17.46 -7.48
CA ASN A 21 1.20 16.34 -8.40
C ASN A 21 0.21 15.24 -8.02
N ASP A 22 0.13 14.20 -8.84
CA ASP A 22 -0.58 12.98 -8.47
C ASP A 22 0.04 12.37 -7.21
N ILE A 23 -0.77 12.14 -6.18
CA ILE A 23 -0.34 11.45 -4.97
C ILE A 23 -0.87 10.03 -5.04
N LEU A 24 0.05 9.06 -5.01
CA LEU A 24 -0.28 7.65 -5.14
C LEU A 24 -0.98 7.13 -3.88
N PRO A 25 -1.71 6.00 -3.97
CA PRO A 25 -2.26 5.32 -2.80
C PRO A 25 -1.18 5.05 -1.75
N ARG A 26 -1.54 5.11 -0.46
CA ARG A 26 -0.68 4.84 0.70
C ARG A 26 0.55 5.73 0.83
N SER A 27 0.52 6.87 0.19
CA SER A 27 1.62 7.83 0.28
C SER A 27 1.41 8.78 1.44
N CYS A 28 2.45 8.98 2.24
CA CYS A 28 2.49 10.04 3.23
C CYS A 28 2.54 11.38 2.51
N ILE A 29 1.64 12.29 2.86
CA ILE A 29 1.54 13.62 2.24
C ILE A 29 2.53 14.55 2.92
N ALA A 30 3.49 15.02 2.15
CA ALA A 30 4.52 15.96 2.59
C ALA A 30 4.24 17.38 2.08
N GLU A 31 4.95 18.35 2.60
CA GLU A 31 4.83 19.75 2.18
C GLU A 31 5.08 19.96 0.67
N LYS A 32 6.00 19.20 0.09
CA LYS A 32 6.33 19.22 -1.34
C LYS A 32 5.16 18.86 -2.26
N ASP A 33 4.18 18.14 -1.72
CA ASP A 33 3.00 17.64 -2.46
C ASP A 33 1.86 18.65 -2.48
N LEU A 34 2.00 19.76 -1.75
CA LEU A 34 1.00 20.80 -1.62
C LEU A 34 1.29 21.99 -2.55
N LEU A 35 0.23 22.48 -3.17
CA LEU A 35 0.24 23.75 -3.87
C LEU A 35 -0.79 24.67 -3.23
N TYR A 36 -0.35 25.86 -2.83
CA TYR A 36 -1.23 26.89 -2.28
C TYR A 36 -1.93 27.66 -3.40
N VAL A 37 -3.25 27.78 -3.30
CA VAL A 37 -4.08 28.48 -4.28
C VAL A 37 -5.20 29.28 -3.62
N ARG A 38 -5.74 30.26 -4.35
CA ARG A 38 -7.00 30.94 -4.00
C ARG A 38 -8.14 30.30 -4.78
N TYR A 39 -9.11 29.77 -4.05
CA TYR A 39 -10.24 29.04 -4.61
C TYR A 39 -11.56 29.69 -4.26
N PRO A 40 -12.57 29.76 -5.18
CA PRO A 40 -13.84 30.36 -4.88
C PRO A 40 -14.55 29.65 -3.72
N GLN A 41 -14.90 30.40 -2.69
CA GLN A 41 -15.50 29.86 -1.47
C GLN A 41 -16.79 29.06 -1.72
N ALA A 42 -17.54 29.42 -2.76
CA ALA A 42 -18.77 28.73 -3.14
C ALA A 42 -18.56 27.24 -3.53
N PHE A 43 -17.33 26.84 -3.87
CA PHE A 43 -16.99 25.46 -4.23
C PHE A 43 -16.22 24.72 -3.14
N ILE A 44 -16.05 25.33 -1.96
CA ILE A 44 -15.39 24.71 -0.81
C ILE A 44 -16.47 24.12 0.09
N ASP A 45 -16.59 22.79 0.03
CA ASP A 45 -17.46 22.01 0.92
C ASP A 45 -16.85 21.94 2.32
N HIS A 46 -17.69 21.68 3.33
CA HIS A 46 -17.28 21.44 4.73
C HIS A 46 -16.37 20.23 4.91
N ASN A 47 -16.32 19.31 3.95
CA ASN A 47 -15.41 18.16 3.93
C ASN A 47 -14.01 18.51 3.42
N VAL A 48 -13.80 19.68 2.83
CA VAL A 48 -12.49 20.11 2.35
C VAL A 48 -11.58 20.48 3.52
N VAL A 49 -10.38 19.93 3.54
CA VAL A 49 -9.35 20.24 4.52
C VAL A 49 -8.54 21.44 4.03
N ILE A 50 -8.72 22.59 4.69
CA ILE A 50 -8.09 23.85 4.30
C ILE A 50 -6.80 24.17 5.05
N LYS A 51 -6.57 23.56 6.21
CA LYS A 51 -5.39 23.84 7.03
C LYS A 51 -4.26 22.91 6.67
N LYS A 52 -3.09 23.45 6.33
CA LYS A 52 -1.87 22.72 5.99
C LYS A 52 -1.51 21.66 7.04
N LYS A 53 -1.60 21.99 8.33
CA LYS A 53 -1.28 21.09 9.44
C LYS A 53 -2.19 19.85 9.53
N ASP A 54 -3.39 19.93 8.97
CA ASP A 54 -4.38 18.86 9.00
C ASP A 54 -4.26 17.96 7.74
N ILE A 55 -3.32 18.27 6.83
CA ILE A 55 -3.02 17.53 5.60
C ILE A 55 -1.65 16.86 5.69
N ILE A 56 -0.62 17.61 6.12
CA ILE A 56 0.75 17.08 6.21
C ILE A 56 0.82 15.96 7.26
N GLY A 57 1.51 14.86 6.91
CA GLY A 57 1.66 13.69 7.77
C GLY A 57 0.48 12.73 7.71
N LYS A 58 -0.61 13.10 7.03
CA LYS A 58 -1.68 12.15 6.70
C LYS A 58 -1.26 11.28 5.51
N TYR A 59 -1.94 10.17 5.36
CA TYR A 59 -1.74 9.23 4.26
C TYR A 59 -2.95 9.22 3.34
N THR A 60 -2.71 8.91 2.08
CA THR A 60 -3.79 8.62 1.13
C THR A 60 -4.37 7.24 1.39
N ASP A 61 -5.67 7.07 1.06
CA ASP A 61 -6.35 5.78 1.16
C ASP A 61 -5.59 4.67 0.39
N ILE A 62 -5.84 3.45 0.80
CA ILE A 62 -5.24 2.22 0.26
C ILE A 62 -5.45 2.08 -1.25
N GLN A 63 -6.60 2.47 -1.74
CA GLN A 63 -6.99 2.42 -3.15
C GLN A 63 -7.14 3.82 -3.76
N GLY A 64 -7.01 4.85 -2.93
CA GLY A 64 -7.29 6.23 -3.31
C GLY A 64 -6.07 6.97 -3.84
N LYS A 65 -6.03 7.25 -5.14
CA LYS A 65 -5.12 8.23 -5.74
C LYS A 65 -5.72 9.63 -5.59
N ILE A 66 -4.93 10.62 -5.18
CA ILE A 66 -5.33 12.04 -5.22
C ILE A 66 -4.71 12.66 -6.49
N PRO A 67 -5.52 13.00 -7.50
CA PRO A 67 -5.02 13.59 -8.74
C PRO A 67 -4.43 14.99 -8.52
N ALA A 68 -3.46 15.37 -9.32
CA ALA A 68 -2.92 16.73 -9.35
C ALA A 68 -4.05 17.76 -9.55
N GLY A 69 -4.00 18.87 -8.81
CA GLY A 69 -5.02 19.91 -8.84
C GLY A 69 -6.27 19.64 -7.97
N SER A 70 -6.39 18.47 -7.36
CA SER A 70 -7.51 18.13 -6.47
C SER A 70 -7.40 18.84 -5.13
N LEU A 71 -8.54 19.26 -4.59
CA LEU A 71 -8.67 19.62 -3.17
C LEU A 71 -8.50 18.39 -2.29
N PHE A 72 -8.03 18.59 -1.06
CA PHE A 72 -7.94 17.52 -0.06
C PHE A 72 -9.27 17.41 0.69
N TYR A 73 -9.92 16.25 0.61
CA TYR A 73 -11.13 15.94 1.36
C TYR A 73 -10.81 15.04 2.55
N ARG A 74 -11.54 15.19 3.64
CA ARG A 74 -11.36 14.36 4.85
C ARG A 74 -11.41 12.87 4.56
N SER A 75 -12.28 12.43 3.65
CA SER A 75 -12.42 11.05 3.25
C SER A 75 -11.22 10.47 2.47
N MET A 76 -10.32 11.34 2.00
CA MET A 76 -9.11 10.94 1.27
C MET A 76 -7.89 10.82 2.18
N LEU A 77 -8.00 11.23 3.44
CA LEU A 77 -6.91 11.38 4.38
C LEU A 77 -7.08 10.40 5.54
N ILE A 78 -6.04 9.60 5.79
CA ILE A 78 -5.99 8.61 6.86
C ILE A 78 -4.88 8.99 7.83
N ASP A 79 -5.13 8.85 9.12
CA ASP A 79 -4.09 9.01 10.14
C ASP A 79 -3.10 7.84 10.08
N ALA A 80 -1.84 8.07 10.44
CA ALA A 80 -0.81 7.03 10.40
C ALA A 80 -1.17 5.80 11.26
N GLU A 81 -1.86 6.03 12.37
CA GLU A 81 -2.33 4.99 13.30
C GLU A 81 -3.52 4.19 12.77
N ASP A 82 -4.27 4.74 11.81
CA ASP A 82 -5.44 4.12 11.20
C ASP A 82 -5.11 3.41 9.87
N ILE A 83 -3.85 3.42 9.43
CA ILE A 83 -3.46 2.75 8.20
C ILE A 83 -3.58 1.24 8.42
N PRO A 84 -4.44 0.54 7.65
CA PRO A 84 -4.51 -0.91 7.72
C PRO A 84 -3.15 -1.52 7.35
N ASP A 85 -2.83 -2.64 7.97
CA ASP A 85 -1.65 -3.42 7.60
C ASP A 85 -1.60 -3.61 6.08
N ILE A 86 -0.44 -3.26 5.51
CA ILE A 86 -0.22 -3.26 4.06
C ILE A 86 -0.52 -4.65 3.47
N ALA A 87 -0.11 -5.71 4.14
CA ALA A 87 -0.31 -7.07 3.67
C ALA A 87 -1.80 -7.40 3.61
N SER A 88 -2.56 -7.14 4.68
CA SER A 88 -4.01 -7.41 4.72
C SER A 88 -4.78 -6.68 3.64
N SER A 89 -4.39 -5.44 3.36
CA SER A 89 -5.07 -4.61 2.36
C SER A 89 -4.78 -5.01 0.90
N LEU A 90 -3.78 -5.84 0.67
CA LEU A 90 -3.42 -6.38 -0.65
C LEU A 90 -4.10 -7.71 -0.94
N LEU A 91 -4.81 -8.30 0.02
CA LEU A 91 -5.55 -9.54 -0.19
C LEU A 91 -6.67 -9.35 -1.21
N LYS A 92 -6.83 -10.35 -2.06
CA LYS A 92 -8.01 -10.52 -2.93
C LYS A 92 -9.05 -11.37 -2.21
N GLU A 93 -10.25 -11.45 -2.76
CA GLU A 93 -11.30 -12.35 -2.28
C GLU A 93 -10.78 -13.79 -2.18
N HIS A 94 -11.16 -14.52 -1.14
CA HIS A 94 -10.72 -15.89 -0.80
C HIS A 94 -9.21 -16.05 -0.54
N GLN A 95 -8.47 -14.98 -0.30
CA GLN A 95 -7.07 -15.04 0.10
C GLN A 95 -6.91 -14.79 1.59
N ALA A 96 -5.89 -15.41 2.16
CA ALA A 96 -5.44 -15.20 3.53
C ALA A 96 -3.93 -14.93 3.54
N ILE A 97 -3.45 -14.40 4.67
CA ILE A 97 -2.03 -14.19 4.90
C ILE A 97 -1.40 -15.48 5.43
N PHE A 98 -0.29 -15.84 4.81
CA PHE A 98 0.65 -16.83 5.35
C PHE A 98 2.02 -16.19 5.48
N GLN A 99 2.65 -16.38 6.63
CA GLN A 99 3.95 -15.82 6.96
C GLN A 99 4.94 -16.93 7.23
N CYS A 100 6.12 -16.88 6.61
CA CYS A 100 7.19 -17.83 6.90
C CYS A 100 8.56 -17.16 6.88
N GLU A 101 9.45 -17.68 7.71
CA GLU A 101 10.86 -17.31 7.71
C GLU A 101 11.55 -18.02 6.56
N VAL A 102 12.37 -17.28 5.82
CA VAL A 102 13.12 -17.78 4.67
C VAL A 102 14.53 -17.17 4.69
N ASP A 103 15.48 -17.88 4.10
CA ASP A 103 16.86 -17.39 3.99
C ASP A 103 16.93 -15.99 3.36
N ALA A 104 17.64 -15.08 4.03
CA ALA A 104 17.77 -13.69 3.62
C ALA A 104 18.32 -13.51 2.21
N ALA A 105 19.26 -14.38 1.78
CA ALA A 105 19.85 -14.28 0.45
C ALA A 105 18.83 -14.60 -0.66
N MET A 106 17.83 -15.42 -0.37
CA MET A 106 16.73 -15.68 -1.29
C MET A 106 15.75 -14.49 -1.31
N LEU A 107 15.40 -13.98 -0.13
CA LEU A 107 14.47 -12.85 0.00
C LEU A 107 15.00 -11.54 -0.63
N MET A 108 16.32 -11.33 -0.63
CA MET A 108 16.93 -10.16 -1.28
C MET A 108 16.71 -10.11 -2.80
N LYS A 109 16.34 -11.21 -3.42
CA LYS A 109 16.06 -11.30 -4.86
C LYS A 109 14.56 -11.12 -5.16
N CYS A 110 13.74 -11.07 -4.14
CA CYS A 110 12.31 -11.01 -4.26
C CYS A 110 11.80 -9.57 -4.14
N VAL A 111 10.69 -9.30 -4.81
CA VAL A 111 10.00 -8.01 -4.74
C VAL A 111 8.51 -8.23 -4.52
N ARG A 112 7.83 -7.21 -3.99
CA ARG A 112 6.38 -7.20 -3.81
C ARG A 112 5.66 -7.51 -5.14
N ASN A 113 4.56 -8.26 -5.06
CA ASN A 113 3.75 -8.76 -6.17
C ASN A 113 4.41 -9.85 -7.03
N MET A 114 5.65 -10.23 -6.74
CA MET A 114 6.26 -11.39 -7.37
C MET A 114 5.53 -12.67 -6.98
N ARG A 115 5.46 -13.65 -7.89
CA ARG A 115 4.93 -14.99 -7.62
C ARG A 115 6.08 -15.96 -7.37
N VAL A 116 5.93 -16.77 -6.35
CA VAL A 116 6.93 -17.75 -5.92
C VAL A 116 6.26 -19.06 -5.58
N ASN A 117 7.00 -20.15 -5.75
CA ASN A 117 6.61 -21.44 -5.20
C ASN A 117 7.17 -21.58 -3.80
N VAL A 118 6.38 -22.14 -2.89
CA VAL A 118 6.79 -22.40 -1.51
C VAL A 118 7.04 -23.88 -1.34
N LEU A 119 8.26 -24.22 -0.95
CA LEU A 119 8.67 -25.56 -0.58
C LEU A 119 8.73 -25.69 0.94
N TYR A 120 8.52 -26.88 1.42
CA TYR A 120 8.70 -27.23 2.83
C TYR A 120 9.51 -28.50 2.95
N THR A 121 10.61 -28.42 3.70
CA THR A 121 11.52 -29.53 3.96
C THR A 121 11.42 -29.95 5.42
N LYS A 122 11.11 -31.23 5.65
CA LYS A 122 11.12 -31.86 6.96
C LYS A 122 11.74 -33.26 6.87
N GLU A 123 12.62 -33.57 7.81
CA GLU A 123 13.30 -34.90 7.89
C GLU A 123 14.01 -35.31 6.58
N GLY A 124 14.45 -34.35 5.78
CA GLY A 124 15.10 -34.58 4.49
C GLY A 124 14.16 -34.78 3.30
N GLU A 125 12.87 -34.74 3.51
CA GLU A 125 11.87 -34.76 2.45
C GLU A 125 11.41 -33.32 2.13
N THR A 126 11.49 -32.94 0.86
CA THR A 126 11.05 -31.64 0.36
C THR A 126 9.77 -31.79 -0.45
N ASN A 127 8.76 -31.06 -0.06
CA ASN A 127 7.47 -31.06 -0.73
C ASN A 127 7.12 -29.65 -1.23
N LEU A 128 6.52 -29.57 -2.42
CA LEU A 128 5.94 -28.33 -2.94
C LEU A 128 4.60 -28.12 -2.21
N LEU A 129 4.48 -27.01 -1.48
CA LEU A 129 3.27 -26.69 -0.73
C LEU A 129 2.33 -25.76 -1.49
N ILE A 130 2.88 -24.72 -2.09
CA ILE A 130 2.10 -23.69 -2.75
C ILE A 130 2.77 -23.36 -4.07
N GLU A 131 1.97 -23.34 -5.12
CA GLU A 131 2.38 -22.81 -6.42
C GLU A 131 1.90 -21.37 -6.59
N HIS A 132 2.75 -20.54 -7.15
CA HIS A 132 2.43 -19.16 -7.54
C HIS A 132 1.89 -18.27 -6.40
N ALA A 133 2.34 -18.49 -5.15
CA ALA A 133 2.03 -17.60 -4.04
C ALA A 133 2.51 -16.17 -4.34
N ARG A 134 1.65 -15.19 -4.13
CA ARG A 134 2.00 -13.79 -4.38
C ARG A 134 2.61 -13.15 -3.13
N ILE A 135 3.80 -12.56 -3.29
CA ILE A 135 4.46 -11.81 -2.21
C ILE A 135 3.68 -10.51 -1.94
N LEU A 136 3.21 -10.35 -0.71
CA LEU A 136 2.55 -9.14 -0.23
C LEU A 136 3.56 -8.14 0.31
N THR A 137 4.44 -8.60 1.19
CA THR A 137 5.55 -7.81 1.74
C THR A 137 6.70 -8.72 2.15
N ILE A 138 7.87 -8.13 2.34
CA ILE A 138 9.06 -8.78 2.88
C ILE A 138 9.45 -7.96 4.10
N GLU A 139 9.65 -8.60 5.23
CA GLU A 139 9.86 -7.96 6.51
C GLU A 139 11.23 -8.34 7.09
N ASP A 140 11.79 -7.42 7.86
CA ASP A 140 12.98 -7.67 8.66
C ASP A 140 12.63 -8.44 9.96
N ILE A 141 13.64 -8.73 10.77
CA ILE A 141 13.46 -9.45 12.04
C ILE A 141 12.57 -8.71 13.06
N ALA A 142 12.38 -7.40 12.87
CA ALA A 142 11.49 -6.58 13.70
C ALA A 142 10.05 -6.53 13.15
N GLY A 143 9.76 -7.24 12.04
CA GLY A 143 8.45 -7.22 11.38
C GLY A 143 8.18 -5.94 10.58
N LYS A 144 9.23 -5.19 10.23
CA LYS A 144 9.10 -4.00 9.40
C LYS A 144 9.35 -4.32 7.94
N ASP A 145 8.52 -3.75 7.06
CA ASP A 145 8.74 -3.84 5.62
C ASP A 145 10.15 -3.36 5.26
N ILE A 146 10.92 -4.17 4.54
CA ILE A 146 12.32 -3.85 4.18
C ILE A 146 12.46 -2.59 3.34
N SER A 147 11.39 -2.12 2.71
CA SER A 147 11.37 -0.86 1.96
C SER A 147 11.13 0.37 2.84
N SER A 148 10.81 0.19 4.12
CA SER A 148 10.60 1.30 5.05
C SER A 148 11.93 1.90 5.51
N GLU A 149 11.93 3.22 5.77
CA GLU A 149 13.12 3.93 6.26
C GLU A 149 13.60 3.44 7.65
N ASP A 150 12.68 2.85 8.42
CA ASP A 150 12.94 2.34 9.78
C ASP A 150 13.37 0.87 9.81
N SER A 151 13.45 0.21 8.66
CA SER A 151 13.86 -1.19 8.57
C SER A 151 15.37 -1.35 8.70
N THR A 152 15.80 -2.51 9.21
CA THR A 152 17.22 -2.91 9.19
C THR A 152 17.74 -3.15 7.78
N GLY A 153 16.87 -3.28 6.78
CA GLY A 153 17.20 -3.62 5.40
C GLY A 153 17.59 -5.08 5.19
N ILE A 154 17.63 -5.90 6.25
CA ILE A 154 17.95 -7.34 6.17
C ILE A 154 16.64 -8.12 6.21
N PRO A 155 16.22 -8.75 5.11
CA PRO A 155 14.98 -9.51 5.07
C PRO A 155 15.08 -10.78 5.93
N HIS A 156 13.99 -11.13 6.58
CA HIS A 156 13.88 -12.30 7.44
C HIS A 156 12.60 -13.10 7.16
N THR A 157 11.50 -12.41 6.94
CA THR A 157 10.18 -13.01 6.79
C THR A 157 9.57 -12.60 5.45
N VAL A 158 8.91 -13.53 4.78
CA VAL A 158 8.06 -13.25 3.63
C VAL A 158 6.59 -13.40 4.03
N VAL A 159 5.78 -12.45 3.60
CA VAL A 159 4.32 -12.43 3.79
C VAL A 159 3.68 -12.70 2.44
N LEU A 160 2.92 -13.77 2.37
CA LEU A 160 2.36 -14.32 1.14
C LEU A 160 0.82 -14.27 1.16
N ALA A 161 0.22 -14.04 0.01
CA ALA A 161 -1.18 -14.32 -0.22
C ALA A 161 -1.34 -15.77 -0.65
N VAL A 162 -2.09 -16.52 0.13
CA VAL A 162 -2.41 -17.93 -0.10
C VAL A 162 -3.93 -18.11 -0.17
N ASP A 163 -4.38 -19.26 -0.64
CA ASP A 163 -5.80 -19.59 -0.56
C ASP A 163 -6.24 -19.71 0.91
N GLN A 164 -7.43 -19.20 1.22
CA GLN A 164 -7.96 -19.23 2.58
C GLN A 164 -8.14 -20.65 3.10
N ASP A 165 -8.46 -21.60 2.23
CA ASP A 165 -8.68 -23.00 2.61
C ASP A 165 -7.37 -23.70 3.01
N ASP A 166 -6.23 -23.25 2.48
CA ASP A 166 -4.92 -23.82 2.77
C ASP A 166 -4.30 -23.31 4.09
N VAL A 167 -4.77 -22.17 4.59
CA VAL A 167 -4.11 -21.46 5.71
C VAL A 167 -4.02 -22.30 6.99
N LEU A 168 -5.03 -23.10 7.28
CA LEU A 168 -5.03 -23.96 8.47
C LEU A 168 -3.99 -25.07 8.37
N TYR A 169 -3.86 -25.68 7.19
CA TYR A 169 -2.86 -26.69 6.93
C TYR A 169 -1.45 -26.08 7.02
N LEU A 170 -1.20 -24.96 6.36
CA LEU A 170 0.09 -24.27 6.38
C LEU A 170 0.54 -23.90 7.79
N ASN A 171 -0.39 -23.35 8.60
CA ASN A 171 -0.10 -23.00 10.00
C ASN A 171 0.07 -24.22 10.92
N SER A 172 -0.34 -25.40 10.49
CA SER A 172 -0.12 -26.65 11.23
C SER A 172 1.29 -27.22 11.05
N LEU A 173 2.01 -26.78 10.01
CA LEU A 173 3.35 -27.26 9.70
C LEU A 173 4.35 -26.71 10.72
N LYS A 174 5.07 -27.63 11.37
CA LYS A 174 6.06 -27.32 12.41
C LYS A 174 7.33 -28.12 12.19
N ASP A 175 8.42 -27.62 12.73
CA ASP A 175 9.72 -28.32 12.77
C ASP A 175 10.35 -28.59 11.39
N GLY A 176 9.93 -27.86 10.35
CA GLY A 176 10.54 -27.89 9.03
C GLY A 176 11.06 -26.53 8.58
N VAL A 177 11.67 -26.49 7.42
CA VAL A 177 12.23 -25.30 6.80
C VAL A 177 11.41 -24.93 5.58
N PHE A 178 11.01 -23.67 5.52
CA PHE A 178 10.39 -23.10 4.33
C PHE A 178 11.44 -22.53 3.39
N GLU A 179 11.27 -22.81 2.12
CA GLU A 179 12.08 -22.26 1.04
C GLU A 179 11.16 -21.67 -0.03
N ILE A 180 11.61 -20.62 -0.68
CA ILE A 180 10.91 -20.05 -1.83
C ILE A 180 11.70 -20.27 -3.10
N VAL A 181 11.01 -20.61 -4.17
CA VAL A 181 11.60 -20.80 -5.50
C VAL A 181 10.92 -19.84 -6.48
N MET A 182 11.74 -19.05 -7.15
CA MET A 182 11.29 -18.19 -8.25
C MET A 182 11.09 -19.01 -9.51
N THR A 183 9.98 -18.81 -10.19
CA THR A 183 9.66 -19.45 -11.47
C THR A 183 9.81 -18.45 -12.62
N SER A 184 9.84 -18.93 -13.87
CA SER A 184 9.96 -18.07 -15.06
C SER A 184 8.79 -17.12 -15.24
N ASP A 185 7.64 -17.42 -14.64
CA ASP A 185 6.39 -16.67 -14.62
C ASP A 185 6.17 -15.90 -13.31
N ALA A 186 7.27 -15.61 -12.60
CA ALA A 186 7.25 -14.91 -11.31
C ALA A 186 6.62 -13.51 -11.38
N TYR A 187 6.57 -12.89 -12.54
CA TYR A 187 5.95 -11.58 -12.74
C TYR A 187 4.56 -11.76 -13.36
N ASP A 188 3.58 -11.12 -12.76
CA ASP A 188 2.21 -11.11 -13.29
C ASP A 188 2.19 -10.36 -14.63
N THR A 189 1.78 -11.03 -15.69
CA THR A 189 1.71 -10.46 -17.05
C THR A 189 0.73 -9.29 -17.18
N ASP A 190 -0.10 -9.05 -16.18
CA ASP A 190 -0.98 -7.88 -16.12
C ASP A 190 -0.22 -6.54 -16.01
N LEU A 191 1.06 -6.56 -15.64
CA LEU A 191 1.91 -5.36 -15.66
C LEU A 191 2.31 -4.93 -17.08
N GLU A 192 2.28 -5.80 -18.07
CA GLU A 192 2.57 -5.42 -19.46
C GLU A 192 1.47 -4.54 -20.08
N ALA A 193 0.24 -4.60 -19.56
CA ALA A 193 -0.86 -3.76 -20.02
C ALA A 193 -0.75 -2.30 -19.56
N ILE A 194 0.02 -2.02 -18.52
CA ILE A 194 0.18 -0.69 -17.92
C ILE A 194 1.33 0.10 -18.58
N VAL A 195 2.33 -0.60 -19.14
CA VAL A 195 3.52 0.04 -19.74
C VAL A 195 3.32 0.42 -21.20
N LYS A 196 2.24 -0.03 -21.86
CA LYS A 196 1.93 0.22 -23.29
C LYS A 196 0.90 1.33 -23.54
N LYS A 197 0.69 2.25 -22.57
CA LYS A 197 -0.15 3.45 -22.83
C LYS A 197 0.62 4.73 -22.65
#